data_90374ad0fa73c6228b97b0c15b8f19ac
#
_entry.id   90374ad0fa73c6228b97b0c15b8f19ac
#
_cell.length_a   1.000
_cell.length_b   1.000
_cell.length_c   1.000
_cell.angle_alpha   90.00
_cell.angle_beta   90.00
_cell.angle_gamma   90.00
#
_symmetry.space_group_name_H-M   'P 1'
#
loop_
_entity.id
_entity.type
_entity.pdbx_description
1 polymer ?
#
loop_
_entity_poly.entity_id
_entity_poly.type
_entity_poly.pdbx_seq_one_letter_code
_entity_poly.pdbx_strand_id
1 'polypeptide(L)'
;MERLHPRFHHLALVGVGGAIGALSRYGVDQIFSDIALATFLVNIFGVAVAAICTYRFTLNTEQRLLLVPGFSGGFTTYSAFALLLYDLTIAQAGLYIVATVVLSLAIIRVIRAGTS
;
A
#
# COMPACT_ATOMS: atom_id res chain seq x y z
N MET A 1 -12.59 23.65 9.59
CA MET A 1 -13.68 23.52 8.64
C MET A 1 -13.20 23.23 7.23
N GLU A 2 -12.12 23.87 6.83
CA GLU A 2 -11.60 23.69 5.47
C GLU A 2 -11.24 22.24 5.17
N ARG A 3 -10.78 21.52 6.16
CA ARG A 3 -10.44 20.11 5.97
C ARG A 3 -11.64 19.23 5.65
N LEU A 4 -12.83 19.75 5.86
CA LEU A 4 -14.05 19.05 5.50
C LEU A 4 -14.42 19.23 4.03
N HIS A 5 -13.72 20.13 3.35
CA HIS A 5 -13.97 20.44 1.95
C HIS A 5 -12.67 20.27 1.16
N PRO A 6 -12.30 19.02 0.83
CA PRO A 6 -11.07 18.79 0.09
C PRO A 6 -11.13 19.52 -1.25
N ARG A 7 -10.00 20.06 -1.65
CA ARG A 7 -9.91 20.77 -2.92
C ARG A 7 -9.94 19.79 -4.08
N PHE A 8 -10.46 20.25 -5.21
CA PHE A 8 -10.51 19.42 -6.41
C PHE A 8 -9.16 18.87 -6.80
N HIS A 9 -8.12 19.72 -6.77
CA HIS A 9 -6.81 19.24 -7.19
C HIS A 9 -6.22 18.21 -6.23
N HIS A 10 -6.59 18.27 -4.95
CA HIS A 10 -6.19 17.23 -3.99
C HIS A 10 -6.83 15.90 -4.32
N LEU A 11 -8.13 15.92 -4.65
CA LEU A 11 -8.83 14.71 -5.06
C LEU A 11 -8.25 14.15 -6.36
N ALA A 12 -7.91 15.03 -7.30
CA ALA A 12 -7.33 14.62 -8.57
C ALA A 12 -5.96 13.96 -8.37
N LEU A 13 -5.15 14.48 -7.44
CA LEU A 13 -3.84 13.90 -7.15
C LEU A 13 -3.97 12.50 -6.57
N VAL A 14 -4.88 12.32 -5.64
CA VAL A 14 -5.14 10.99 -5.06
C VAL A 14 -5.63 10.05 -6.15
N GLY A 15 -6.54 10.52 -7.01
CA GLY A 15 -7.08 9.70 -8.09
C GLY A 15 -6.04 9.30 -9.11
N VAL A 16 -5.19 10.23 -9.54
CA VAL A 16 -4.11 9.95 -10.49
C VAL A 16 -3.10 8.98 -9.86
N GLY A 17 -2.69 9.26 -8.63
CA GLY A 17 -1.79 8.36 -7.93
C GLY A 17 -2.38 6.96 -7.79
N GLY A 18 -3.67 6.88 -7.44
CA GLY A 18 -4.36 5.62 -7.31
C GLY A 18 -4.42 4.84 -8.62
N ALA A 19 -4.66 5.54 -9.72
CA ALA A 19 -4.69 4.91 -11.05
C ALA A 19 -3.31 4.35 -11.41
N ILE A 20 -2.26 5.12 -11.17
CA ILE A 20 -0.90 4.66 -11.44
C ILE A 20 -0.56 3.47 -10.54
N GLY A 21 -0.94 3.54 -9.26
CA GLY A 21 -0.70 2.44 -8.33
C GLY A 21 -1.44 1.17 -8.75
N ALA A 22 -2.70 1.30 -9.17
CA ALA A 22 -3.48 0.16 -9.60
C ALA A 22 -2.91 -0.47 -10.87
N LEU A 23 -2.44 0.35 -11.82
CA LEU A 23 -1.79 -0.15 -13.03
C LEU A 23 -0.49 -0.87 -12.70
N SER A 24 0.28 -0.32 -11.75
CA SER A 24 1.53 -0.95 -11.30
C SER A 24 1.23 -2.31 -10.65
N ARG A 25 0.17 -2.38 -9.84
CA ARG A 25 -0.24 -3.64 -9.23
C ARG A 25 -0.64 -4.66 -10.31
N TYR A 26 -1.38 -4.20 -11.32
CA TYR A 26 -1.76 -5.08 -12.42
C TYR A 26 -0.52 -5.65 -13.10
N GLY A 27 0.51 -4.83 -13.30
CA GLY A 27 1.77 -5.28 -13.87
C GLY A 27 2.43 -6.36 -13.03
N VAL A 28 2.44 -6.19 -11.71
CA VAL A 28 3.00 -7.20 -10.81
C VAL A 28 2.20 -8.50 -10.92
N ASP A 29 0.88 -8.42 -10.97
CA ASP A 29 0.03 -9.60 -11.09
C ASP A 29 0.29 -10.36 -12.39
N GLN A 30 0.71 -9.67 -13.46
CA GLN A 30 1.03 -10.31 -14.73
C GLN A 30 2.38 -11.04 -14.68
N ILE A 31 3.28 -10.59 -13.82
CA ILE A 31 4.62 -11.18 -13.72
C ILE A 31 4.60 -12.44 -12.85
N PHE A 32 3.85 -12.40 -11.76
CA PHE A 32 3.81 -13.51 -10.80
C PHE A 32 2.59 -14.37 -11.05
N SER A 33 2.81 -15.68 -11.22
CA SER A 33 1.71 -16.63 -11.42
C SER A 33 1.01 -16.98 -10.10
N ASP A 34 1.71 -16.84 -8.98
CA ASP A 34 1.14 -17.15 -7.66
C ASP A 34 0.47 -15.91 -7.10
N ILE A 35 -0.85 -15.94 -7.02
CA ILE A 35 -1.64 -14.81 -6.53
C ILE A 35 -1.32 -14.49 -5.08
N ALA A 36 -1.09 -15.51 -4.26
CA ALA A 36 -0.77 -15.29 -2.85
C ALA A 36 0.54 -14.51 -2.71
N LEU A 37 1.55 -14.90 -3.48
CA LEU A 37 2.84 -14.22 -3.44
C LEU A 37 2.72 -12.81 -4.00
N ALA A 38 2.02 -12.64 -5.12
CA ALA A 38 1.85 -11.33 -5.74
C ALA A 38 1.13 -10.37 -4.79
N THR A 39 0.04 -10.82 -4.16
CA THR A 39 -0.72 -10.00 -3.21
C THR A 39 0.13 -9.62 -2.00
N PHE A 40 0.89 -10.57 -1.48
CA PHE A 40 1.78 -10.31 -0.35
C PHE A 40 2.81 -9.24 -0.72
N LEU A 41 3.45 -9.40 -1.87
CA LEU A 41 4.49 -8.48 -2.31
C LEU A 41 3.95 -7.07 -2.58
N VAL A 42 2.81 -6.93 -3.26
CA VAL A 42 2.27 -5.59 -3.51
C VAL A 42 1.90 -4.89 -2.22
N ASN A 43 1.35 -5.61 -1.26
CA ASN A 43 0.96 -5.00 0.00
C ASN A 43 2.18 -4.60 0.82
N ILE A 44 3.20 -5.45 0.88
CA ILE A 44 4.43 -5.13 1.60
C ILE A 44 5.17 -3.97 0.92
N PHE A 45 5.28 -3.99 -0.40
CA PHE A 45 5.92 -2.90 -1.13
C PHE A 45 5.16 -1.59 -0.95
N GLY A 46 3.83 -1.64 -0.99
CA GLY A 46 3.01 -0.45 -0.78
C GLY A 46 3.22 0.15 0.60
N VAL A 47 3.30 -0.69 1.62
CA VAL A 47 3.60 -0.24 2.98
C VAL A 47 4.99 0.42 3.03
N ALA A 48 5.98 -0.21 2.40
CA ALA A 48 7.33 0.34 2.37
C ALA A 48 7.37 1.71 1.69
N VAL A 49 6.71 1.85 0.55
CA VAL A 49 6.66 3.13 -0.16
C VAL A 49 5.99 4.19 0.70
N ALA A 50 4.85 3.86 1.31
CA ALA A 50 4.14 4.81 2.17
C ALA A 50 4.99 5.23 3.36
N ALA A 51 5.69 4.29 3.98
CA ALA A 51 6.52 4.60 5.14
C ALA A 51 7.74 5.45 4.75
N ILE A 52 8.39 5.11 3.64
CA ILE A 52 9.53 5.88 3.16
C ILE A 52 9.09 7.32 2.84
N CYS A 53 7.97 7.47 2.14
CA CYS A 53 7.47 8.79 1.78
C CYS A 53 7.07 9.59 3.02
N THR A 54 6.56 8.92 4.06
CA THR A 54 6.12 9.59 5.27
C THR A 54 7.28 9.99 6.18
N TYR A 55 8.27 9.11 6.33
CA TYR A 55 9.30 9.27 7.35
C TYR A 55 10.67 9.68 6.83
N ARG A 56 10.98 9.40 5.57
CA ARG A 56 12.33 9.64 5.05
C ARG A 56 12.42 10.83 4.12
N PHE A 57 11.30 11.31 3.59
CA PHE A 57 11.27 12.45 2.67
C PHE A 57 10.44 13.57 3.24
N THR A 58 10.88 14.81 2.95
CA THR A 58 10.11 15.99 3.30
C THR A 58 9.28 16.36 2.07
N LEU A 59 8.04 15.92 2.06
CA LEU A 59 7.13 16.12 0.93
C LEU A 59 6.13 17.22 1.24
N ASN A 60 5.76 18.00 0.23
CA ASN A 60 4.66 18.94 0.38
C ASN A 60 3.33 18.18 0.35
N THR A 61 2.23 18.91 0.57
CA THR A 61 0.91 18.28 0.65
C THR A 61 0.56 17.56 -0.64
N GLU A 62 0.81 18.18 -1.78
CA GLU A 62 0.48 17.62 -3.09
C GLU A 62 1.25 16.33 -3.35
N GLN A 63 2.55 16.34 -3.09
CA GLN A 63 3.38 15.15 -3.29
C GLN A 63 2.93 14.02 -2.38
N ARG A 64 2.62 14.33 -1.12
CA ARG A 64 2.18 13.32 -0.17
C ARG A 64 0.87 12.69 -0.61
N LEU A 65 -0.08 13.50 -1.07
CA LEU A 65 -1.37 12.97 -1.51
C LEU A 65 -1.22 12.08 -2.75
N LEU A 66 -0.35 12.46 -3.66
CA LEU A 66 -0.10 11.65 -4.86
C LEU A 66 0.52 10.30 -4.49
N LEU A 67 1.51 10.29 -3.60
CA LEU A 67 2.32 9.12 -3.33
C LEU A 67 1.76 8.20 -2.24
N VAL A 68 1.17 8.75 -1.17
CA VAL A 68 0.75 7.91 -0.05
C VAL A 68 -0.67 7.40 -0.22
N PRO A 69 -1.74 8.22 -0.03
CA PRO A 69 -3.07 7.66 -0.27
C PRO A 69 -3.31 7.36 -1.75
N GLY A 70 -2.65 8.11 -2.66
CA GLY A 70 -2.79 7.88 -4.09
C GLY A 70 -2.08 6.62 -4.53
N PHE A 71 -0.77 6.70 -4.76
CA PHE A 71 -0.03 5.58 -5.33
C PHE A 71 -0.06 4.36 -4.44
N SER A 72 0.34 4.50 -3.18
CA SER A 72 0.38 3.34 -2.27
C SER A 72 -1.01 2.77 -2.03
N GLY A 73 -2.02 3.64 -1.92
CA GLY A 73 -3.40 3.20 -1.76
C GLY A 73 -3.90 2.40 -2.95
N GLY A 74 -3.56 2.81 -4.17
CA GLY A 74 -3.95 2.08 -5.38
C GLY A 74 -3.11 0.83 -5.62
N PHE A 75 -1.85 0.86 -5.20
CA PHE A 75 -0.94 -0.26 -5.39
C PHE A 75 -1.25 -1.43 -4.46
N THR A 76 -1.61 -1.14 -3.21
CA THR A 76 -1.99 -2.18 -2.25
C THR A 76 -3.42 -2.65 -2.53
N THR A 77 -3.78 -3.82 -2.03
CA THR A 77 -5.11 -4.35 -2.26
C THR A 77 -5.62 -5.11 -1.04
N TYR A 78 -6.77 -4.65 -0.54
CA TYR A 78 -7.48 -5.39 0.49
C TYR A 78 -8.38 -6.46 -0.12
N SER A 79 -9.01 -6.17 -1.25
CA SER A 79 -9.99 -7.09 -1.83
C SER A 79 -9.35 -8.39 -2.29
N ALA A 80 -8.20 -8.34 -2.97
CA ALA A 80 -7.50 -9.55 -3.35
C ALA A 80 -7.02 -10.32 -2.14
N PHE A 81 -6.55 -9.59 -1.11
CA PHE A 81 -6.15 -10.18 0.15
C PHE A 81 -7.31 -10.93 0.80
N ALA A 82 -8.48 -10.30 0.87
CA ALA A 82 -9.66 -10.92 1.49
C ALA A 82 -10.13 -12.15 0.71
N LEU A 83 -10.16 -12.06 -0.63
CA LEU A 83 -10.55 -13.19 -1.46
C LEU A 83 -9.59 -14.36 -1.30
N LEU A 84 -8.30 -14.05 -1.20
CA LEU A 84 -7.28 -15.07 -1.03
C LEU A 84 -7.47 -15.80 0.31
N LEU A 85 -7.78 -15.05 1.37
CA LEU A 85 -8.01 -15.66 2.68
C LEU A 85 -9.19 -16.64 2.65
N TYR A 86 -10.17 -16.36 1.81
CA TYR A 86 -11.33 -17.22 1.67
C TYR A 86 -10.95 -18.60 1.11
N ASP A 87 -9.95 -18.64 0.24
CA ASP A 87 -9.51 -19.89 -0.40
C ASP A 87 -8.49 -20.66 0.42
N LEU A 88 -7.93 -20.05 1.46
CA LEU A 88 -6.92 -20.71 2.29
C LEU A 88 -7.58 -21.47 3.44
N THR A 89 -6.89 -22.48 3.96
CA THR A 89 -7.31 -23.11 5.19
C THR A 89 -7.19 -22.09 6.33
N ILE A 90 -7.86 -22.37 7.45
CA ILE A 90 -7.82 -21.46 8.61
C ILE A 90 -6.38 -21.27 9.08
N ALA A 91 -5.59 -22.32 9.12
CA ALA A 91 -4.19 -22.23 9.55
C ALA A 91 -3.38 -21.38 8.56
N GLN A 92 -3.56 -21.61 7.25
CA GLN A 92 -2.86 -20.84 6.23
C GLN A 92 -3.29 -19.39 6.25
N ALA A 93 -4.58 -19.13 6.40
CA ALA A 93 -5.10 -17.76 6.46
C ALA A 93 -4.53 -17.01 7.66
N GLY A 94 -4.52 -17.67 8.82
CA GLY A 94 -3.96 -17.08 10.03
C GLY A 94 -2.49 -16.76 9.87
N LEU A 95 -1.72 -17.67 9.30
CA LEU A 95 -0.30 -17.45 9.06
C LEU A 95 -0.07 -16.30 8.08
N TYR A 96 -0.88 -16.25 7.03
CA TYR A 96 -0.76 -15.19 6.01
C TYR A 96 -1.04 -13.82 6.62
N ILE A 97 -2.10 -13.70 7.42
CA ILE A 97 -2.45 -12.46 8.09
C ILE A 97 -1.32 -12.02 9.03
N VAL A 98 -0.86 -12.94 9.87
CA VAL A 98 0.19 -12.62 10.84
C VAL A 98 1.47 -12.20 10.13
N ALA A 99 1.87 -12.93 9.09
CA ALA A 99 3.06 -12.61 8.34
C ALA A 99 2.96 -11.22 7.70
N THR A 100 1.81 -10.91 7.09
CA THR A 100 1.61 -9.61 6.44
C THR A 100 1.67 -8.48 7.45
N VAL A 101 0.96 -8.60 8.57
CA VAL A 101 0.90 -7.55 9.58
C VAL A 101 2.25 -7.37 10.26
N VAL A 102 2.87 -8.47 10.68
CA VAL A 102 4.15 -8.41 11.40
C VAL A 102 5.23 -7.80 10.51
N LEU A 103 5.33 -8.27 9.27
CA LEU A 103 6.34 -7.76 8.36
C LEU A 103 6.08 -6.28 8.02
N SER A 104 4.83 -5.90 7.82
CA SER A 104 4.48 -4.50 7.57
C SER A 104 4.89 -3.60 8.73
N LEU A 105 4.57 -4.02 9.96
CA LEU A 105 4.93 -3.26 11.14
C LEU A 105 6.44 -3.19 11.32
N ALA A 106 7.16 -4.28 11.04
CA ALA A 106 8.61 -4.30 11.13
C ALA A 106 9.22 -3.32 10.13
N ILE A 107 8.72 -3.29 8.90
CA ILE A 107 9.20 -2.38 7.87
C ILE A 107 8.98 -0.92 8.29
N ILE A 108 7.79 -0.61 8.78
CA ILE A 108 7.47 0.75 9.24
C ILE A 108 8.41 1.14 10.38
N ARG A 109 8.61 0.24 11.32
CA ARG A 109 9.46 0.53 12.48
C ARG A 109 10.90 0.78 12.09
N VAL A 110 11.44 -0.04 11.18
CA VAL A 110 12.81 0.11 10.70
C VAL A 110 12.98 1.44 9.96
N ILE A 111 12.05 1.75 9.07
CA ILE A 111 12.13 2.98 8.29
C ILE A 111 11.99 4.20 9.20
N ARG A 112 11.05 4.15 10.14
CA ARG A 112 10.83 5.25 11.07
C ARG A 112 12.04 5.47 11.99
N ALA A 113 12.65 4.39 12.47
CA ALA A 113 13.80 4.49 13.36
C ALA A 113 14.98 5.18 12.71
N GLY A 114 15.12 5.02 11.39
CA GLY A 114 16.21 5.64 10.65
C GLY A 114 16.08 7.15 10.51
N THR A 115 14.97 7.75 10.94
CA THR A 115 14.74 9.19 10.78
C THR A 115 15.07 10.01 12.01
N SER A 116 15.35 9.38 13.12
CA SER A 116 15.64 10.12 14.39
C SER A 116 17.08 10.62 14.51
#